data_b86674ba6d502ff05dea470eb239f895
#
_entry.id   b86674ba6d502ff05dea470eb239f895
#
_cell.length_a   1.000
_cell.length_b   1.000
_cell.length_c   1.000
_cell.angle_alpha   90.00
_cell.angle_beta   90.00
_cell.angle_gamma   90.00
#
_symmetry.space_group_name_H-M   'P 1'
#
loop_
_entity.id
_entity.type
_entity.pdbx_description
1 polymer ?
#
loop_
_entity_poly.entity_id
_entity_poly.type
_entity_poly.pdbx_seq_one_letter_code
_entity_poly.pdbx_strand_id
1 'polypeptide(L)' 'LKILLKLIQKKEGIQGKSISEELLRPIKTIERQIAELVKKQLIERRGSRKAGGYFIIEKKRDG' A
#
# COMPACT_ATOMS: atom_id res chain seq x y z
N LEU A 1 -2.54 -9.07 -5.97
CA LEU A 1 -2.23 -7.67 -5.74
C LEU A 1 -3.44 -6.77 -5.76
N LYS A 2 -4.51 -7.18 -6.44
CA LYS A 2 -5.69 -6.34 -6.49
C LYS A 2 -6.31 -6.18 -5.11
N ILE A 3 -6.27 -7.21 -4.29
CA ILE A 3 -6.86 -7.15 -2.95
C ILE A 3 -6.09 -6.13 -2.13
N LEU A 4 -4.76 -6.11 -2.29
CA LEU A 4 -3.93 -5.20 -1.54
C LEU A 4 -4.21 -3.76 -1.98
N LEU A 5 -4.36 -3.54 -3.28
CA LEU A 5 -4.65 -2.21 -3.78
C LEU A 5 -6.01 -1.73 -3.28
N LYS A 6 -6.99 -2.61 -3.27
CA LYS A 6 -8.31 -2.24 -2.81
C LYS A 6 -8.28 -1.90 -1.33
N LEU A 7 -7.50 -2.63 -0.55
CA LEU A 7 -7.42 -2.36 0.88
C LEU A 7 -6.78 -1.00 1.14
N ILE A 8 -5.71 -0.67 0.42
CA ILE A 8 -5.06 0.61 0.56
C ILE A 8 -6.01 1.74 0.13
N GLN A 9 -6.74 1.49 -0.95
CA GLN A 9 -7.66 2.50 -1.45
C GLN A 9 -8.77 2.75 -0.43
N LYS A 10 -9.23 1.72 0.24
CA LYS A 10 -10.30 1.87 1.18
C LYS A 10 -9.79 2.44 2.48
N LYS A 11 -8.58 2.15 2.90
CA LYS A 11 -8.05 2.65 4.14
C LYS A 11 -6.75 3.35 3.87
N GLU A 12 -6.79 4.50 3.23
CA GLU A 12 -5.57 5.21 2.92
C GLU A 12 -4.81 5.58 4.18
N GLY A 13 -3.52 5.46 4.14
CA GLY A 13 -2.69 5.68 5.30
C GLY A 13 -2.44 4.42 6.11
N ILE A 14 -2.90 3.26 5.60
CA ILE A 14 -2.74 2.02 6.33
C ILE A 14 -1.28 1.61 6.29
N GLN A 15 -0.79 1.04 7.36
CA GLN A 15 0.58 0.60 7.45
C GLN A 15 0.72 -0.85 7.04
N GLY A 16 1.92 -1.24 6.68
CA GLY A 16 2.17 -2.61 6.22
C GLY A 16 1.76 -3.65 7.26
N LYS A 17 2.00 -3.34 8.53
CA LYS A 17 1.65 -4.27 9.58
C LYS A 17 0.14 -4.48 9.61
N SER A 18 -0.62 -3.41 9.46
CA SER A 18 -2.08 -3.51 9.47
C SER A 18 -2.57 -4.29 8.26
N ILE A 19 -1.93 -4.09 7.11
CA ILE A 19 -2.30 -4.82 5.91
C ILE A 19 -2.07 -6.31 6.13
N SER A 20 -0.94 -6.65 6.76
CA SER A 20 -0.61 -8.04 7.02
C SER A 20 -1.69 -8.67 7.92
N GLU A 21 -2.15 -7.94 8.91
CA GLU A 21 -3.17 -8.45 9.81
C GLU A 21 -4.52 -8.55 9.12
N GLU A 22 -4.86 -7.57 8.32
CA GLU A 22 -6.15 -7.59 7.65
C GLU A 22 -6.23 -8.74 6.63
N LEU A 23 -5.17 -9.00 5.93
CA LEU A 23 -5.17 -10.02 4.91
C LEU A 23 -4.70 -11.37 5.43
N LEU A 24 -4.32 -11.44 6.71
CA LEU A 24 -3.85 -12.67 7.32
C LEU A 24 -2.71 -13.27 6.52
N ARG A 25 -1.77 -12.43 6.13
CA ARG A 25 -0.61 -12.90 5.40
C ARG A 25 0.66 -12.47 6.10
N PRO A 26 1.75 -13.20 5.94
CA PRO A 26 3.01 -12.86 6.60
C PRO A 26 3.46 -11.46 6.18
N ILE A 27 4.05 -10.74 7.11
CA ILE A 27 4.49 -9.39 6.83
C ILE A 27 5.52 -9.37 5.70
N LYS A 28 6.35 -10.39 5.59
CA LYS A 28 7.34 -10.42 4.53
C LYS A 28 6.67 -10.48 3.15
N THR A 29 5.60 -11.23 3.05
CA THR A 29 4.85 -11.32 1.80
C THR A 29 4.23 -9.98 1.48
N ILE A 30 3.67 -9.32 2.49
CA ILE A 30 3.05 -8.02 2.29
C ILE A 30 4.10 -6.99 1.88
N GLU A 31 5.26 -6.99 2.51
CA GLU A 31 6.31 -6.04 2.18
C GLU A 31 6.78 -6.24 0.74
N ARG A 32 6.86 -7.48 0.29
CA ARG A 32 7.27 -7.76 -1.07
C ARG A 32 6.22 -7.23 -2.06
N GLN A 33 4.95 -7.43 -1.77
CA GLN A 33 3.90 -6.97 -2.65
C GLN A 33 3.83 -5.45 -2.65
N ILE A 34 4.01 -4.83 -1.49
CA ILE A 34 4.01 -3.38 -1.40
C ILE A 34 5.17 -2.81 -2.22
N ALA A 35 6.35 -3.41 -2.11
CA ALA A 35 7.51 -2.95 -2.86
C ALA A 35 7.23 -3.02 -4.37
N GLU A 36 6.55 -4.06 -4.80
CA GLU A 36 6.23 -4.21 -6.20
C GLU A 36 5.23 -3.14 -6.63
N LEU A 37 4.24 -2.84 -5.82
CA LEU A 37 3.27 -1.82 -6.16
C LEU A 37 3.91 -0.43 -6.18
N VAL A 38 4.85 -0.18 -5.28
CA VAL A 38 5.55 1.09 -5.27
C VAL A 38 6.42 1.21 -6.53
N LYS A 39 7.04 0.09 -6.94
CA LYS A 39 7.86 0.11 -8.12
C LYS A 39 7.02 0.40 -9.35
N LYS A 40 5.77 -0.07 -9.37
CA LYS A 40 4.90 0.18 -10.49
C LYS A 40 4.22 1.54 -10.36
N GLN A 41 4.56 2.29 -9.32
CA GLN A 41 4.01 3.61 -9.12
C GLN A 41 2.50 3.60 -8.94
N LEU A 42 2.00 2.57 -8.29
CA LEU A 42 0.57 2.48 -8.02
C LEU A 42 0.25 2.98 -6.62
N ILE A 43 1.20 2.93 -5.71
CA ILE A 43 1.02 3.42 -4.36
C ILE A 43 2.28 4.14 -3.93
N GLU A 44 2.17 4.94 -2.87
CA GLU A 44 3.34 5.63 -2.35
C GLU A 44 3.25 5.67 -0.85
N ARG A 45 4.35 5.84 -0.19
CA ARG A 45 4.38 5.94 1.25
C ARG A 45 4.46 7.39 1.62
N ARG A 46 3.63 7.83 2.53
CA ARG A 46 3.65 9.20 3.00
C ARG A 46 3.65 9.21 4.51
N GLY A 47 4.13 10.26 5.07
CA GLY A 47 4.14 10.43 6.50
C GLY A 47 5.48 10.18 7.12
N SER A 48 5.54 10.25 8.46
CA SER A 48 6.80 10.07 9.13
C SER A 48 7.08 8.60 9.32
N ARG A 49 8.25 8.30 9.85
CA ARG A 49 8.58 6.94 10.08
C ARG A 49 7.60 6.28 11.00
N LYS A 50 7.12 6.94 12.02
CA LYS A 50 6.22 6.34 12.95
C LYS A 50 4.78 6.39 12.52
N ALA A 51 4.40 7.44 11.88
CA ALA A 51 3.02 7.59 11.47
C ALA A 51 2.80 7.44 10.00
N GLY A 52 3.74 6.90 9.28
CA GLY A 52 3.60 6.80 7.84
C GLY A 52 2.66 5.67 7.44
N GLY A 53 2.13 5.78 6.26
CA GLY A 53 1.27 4.75 5.71
C GLY A 53 1.30 4.80 4.20
N TYR A 54 0.51 3.97 3.56
CA TYR A 54 0.52 3.87 2.11
C TYR A 54 -0.74 4.50 1.52
N PHE A 55 -0.57 5.13 0.39
CA PHE A 55 -1.67 5.81 -0.29
C PHE A 55 -1.65 5.45 -1.76
N ILE A 56 -2.79 5.48 -2.38
CA ILE A 56 -2.89 5.19 -3.81
C ILE A 56 -2.44 6.41 -4.59
N ILE A 57 -1.63 6.19 -5.60
CA ILE A 57 -1.20 7.27 -6.47
C ILE A 57 -2.23 7.39 -7.56
N GLU A 58 -2.93 8.55 -7.60
CA GLU A 58 -3.92 8.74 -8.61
C GLU A 58 -3.32 9.41 -9.74
N LYS A 59 -2.89 8.74 -10.79
CA LYS A 59 -2.33 9.35 -11.91
C LYS A 59 -3.38 9.73 -12.81
N LYS A 60 -3.66 10.92 -13.05
CA LYS A 60 -4.60 11.33 -13.93
C LYS A 60 -4.08 11.21 -15.22
N ARG A 61 -4.52 10.54 -16.10
CA ARG A 61 -4.06 10.42 -17.31
C ARG A 61 -4.61 11.37 -18.07
N ASP A 62 -4.20 12.34 -18.42
CA ASP A 62 -4.67 13.30 -19.16
C ASP A 62 -4.60 13.05 -20.36
N GLY A 63 -4.67 12.39 -20.70
CA GLY A 63 -4.59 12.18 -22.02
C GLY A 63 -4.15 12.06 -22.42
#